data_9bd4c75aaafa926eb9f3b36a0b874610
#
_entry.id   9bd4c75aaafa926eb9f3b36a0b874610
#
_cell.length_a   1.000
_cell.length_b   1.000
_cell.length_c   1.000
_cell.angle_alpha   90.00
_cell.angle_beta   90.00
_cell.angle_gamma   90.00
#
_symmetry.space_group_name_H-M   'P 1'
#
loop_
_entity.id
_entity.type
_entity.pdbx_description
1 polymer ?
#
loop_
_entity_poly.entity_id
_entity_poly.type
_entity_poly.pdbx_seq_one_letter_code
_entity_poly.pdbx_strand_id
1 'polypeptide(L)'
;MPHRLARLADEIDAKLIHISTDCVFSGDKKEPYIETDEKDGRGVYAKSKGLGEIVNNKHLTLRTSVVGPELKTDGEELFHWFMNQQGDISGFTKAIWSGVTTIELAKAVKWSIDNDITGLYHVTNNTLISKHELLKLFQKHTKKDINIKPVDGKNVDKSFID
;
A
#
# COMPACT_ATOMS: atom_id res chain seq x y z
N MET A 1 -2.31 13.98 13.32
CA MET A 1 -2.70 12.93 14.29
C MET A 1 -1.53 12.02 14.67
N PRO A 2 -0.78 11.36 13.76
CA PRO A 2 0.28 10.39 14.14
C PRO A 2 1.35 10.96 15.09
N HIS A 3 1.90 12.13 14.82
CA HIS A 3 2.90 12.76 15.71
C HIS A 3 2.39 13.04 17.14
N ARG A 4 1.09 13.33 17.29
CA ARG A 4 0.50 13.47 18.62
C ARG A 4 0.42 12.12 19.34
N LEU A 5 0.06 11.06 18.61
CA LEU A 5 0.04 9.70 19.16
C LEU A 5 1.44 9.22 19.54
N ALA A 6 2.46 9.55 18.73
CA ALA A 6 3.85 9.23 19.06
C ALA A 6 4.28 9.87 20.38
N ARG A 7 3.99 11.18 20.58
CA ARG A 7 4.30 11.87 21.86
C ARG A 7 3.57 11.23 23.05
N LEU A 8 2.28 10.87 22.90
CA LEU A 8 1.56 10.19 23.97
C LEU A 8 2.12 8.79 24.25
N ALA A 9 2.56 8.08 23.20
CA ALA A 9 3.23 6.80 23.35
C ALA A 9 4.56 6.95 24.10
N ASP A 10 5.30 8.05 23.85
CA ASP A 10 6.53 8.36 24.58
C ASP A 10 6.29 8.55 26.08
N GLU A 11 5.19 9.22 26.46
CA GLU A 11 4.84 9.48 27.86
C GLU A 11 4.58 8.20 28.67
N ILE A 12 4.17 7.12 28.01
CA ILE A 12 3.87 5.82 28.64
C ILE A 12 4.88 4.72 28.26
N ASP A 13 6.00 5.13 27.69
CA ASP A 13 7.07 4.24 27.20
C ASP A 13 6.57 3.16 26.21
N ALA A 14 5.60 3.49 25.40
CA ALA A 14 5.07 2.62 24.35
C ALA A 14 5.69 2.95 22.99
N LYS A 15 5.65 2.00 22.08
CA LYS A 15 6.06 2.12 20.68
C LYS A 15 4.85 2.29 19.79
N LEU A 16 4.87 3.29 18.91
CA LEU A 16 3.87 3.48 17.87
C LEU A 16 4.33 2.79 16.58
N ILE A 17 3.47 1.98 16.00
CA ILE A 17 3.62 1.46 14.62
C ILE A 17 2.57 2.16 13.76
N HIS A 18 3.05 2.93 12.78
CA HIS A 18 2.23 3.72 11.87
C HIS A 18 2.23 3.11 10.47
N ILE A 19 1.05 2.84 9.93
CA ILE A 19 0.91 2.35 8.55
C ILE A 19 0.71 3.54 7.62
N SER A 20 1.65 3.73 6.70
CA SER A 20 1.62 4.72 5.63
C SER A 20 1.26 4.07 4.29
N THR A 21 1.49 4.73 3.17
CA THR A 21 0.98 4.35 1.85
C THR A 21 1.97 4.68 0.74
N ASP A 22 1.92 3.93 -0.36
CA ASP A 22 2.58 4.24 -1.64
C ASP A 22 2.10 5.58 -2.24
N CYS A 23 0.91 6.04 -1.87
CA CYS A 23 0.36 7.32 -2.35
C CYS A 23 1.14 8.55 -1.88
N VAL A 24 2.12 8.43 -0.98
CA VAL A 24 3.05 9.51 -0.67
C VAL A 24 3.92 9.88 -1.88
N PHE A 25 3.96 9.02 -2.87
CA PHE A 25 4.66 9.22 -4.14
C PHE A 25 3.70 9.60 -5.28
N SER A 26 4.18 10.39 -6.23
CA SER A 26 3.39 10.80 -7.41
C SER A 26 3.16 9.65 -8.40
N GLY A 27 4.14 8.78 -8.56
CA GLY A 27 4.19 7.77 -9.60
C GLY A 27 4.78 8.26 -10.93
N ASP A 28 5.47 9.40 -10.91
CA ASP A 28 6.11 9.99 -12.10
C ASP A 28 7.58 9.54 -12.27
N LYS A 29 8.17 8.91 -11.25
CA LYS A 29 9.50 8.31 -11.32
C LYS A 29 9.45 7.09 -12.25
N LYS A 30 10.49 6.89 -13.06
CA LYS A 30 10.58 5.75 -14.00
C LYS A 30 11.11 4.46 -13.37
N GLU A 31 11.53 4.55 -12.13
CA GLU A 31 12.09 3.45 -11.35
C GLU A 31 11.29 3.27 -10.07
N PRO A 32 11.29 2.10 -9.45
CA PRO A 32 10.66 1.90 -8.15
C PRO A 32 11.19 2.87 -7.11
N TYR A 33 10.31 3.30 -6.20
CA TYR A 33 10.69 4.19 -5.10
C TYR A 33 11.41 3.42 -4.00
N ILE A 34 12.34 4.11 -3.34
CA ILE A 34 13.02 3.67 -2.12
C ILE A 34 12.63 4.57 -0.93
N GLU A 35 12.95 4.17 0.29
CA GLU A 35 12.53 4.87 1.51
C GLU A 35 13.00 6.33 1.58
N THR A 36 14.16 6.61 1.01
CA THR A 36 14.80 7.94 1.02
C THR A 36 14.30 8.87 -0.09
N ASP A 37 13.48 8.38 -1.01
CA ASP A 37 12.93 9.20 -2.08
C ASP A 37 12.00 10.29 -1.54
N GLU A 38 11.96 11.44 -2.25
CA GLU A 38 11.09 12.56 -1.91
C GLU A 38 9.61 12.16 -2.00
N LYS A 39 8.84 12.56 -1.00
CA LYS A 39 7.38 12.37 -0.96
C LYS A 39 6.71 13.45 -1.81
N ASP A 40 6.66 13.24 -3.10
CA ASP A 40 6.16 14.14 -4.13
C ASP A 40 4.67 13.94 -4.48
N GLY A 41 3.98 13.10 -3.71
CA GLY A 41 2.57 12.77 -3.91
C GLY A 41 1.65 13.99 -3.89
N ARG A 42 0.66 14.00 -4.79
CA ARG A 42 -0.23 15.13 -5.02
C ARG A 42 -1.57 14.93 -4.31
N GLY A 43 -2.20 16.04 -3.97
CA GLY A 43 -3.52 16.04 -3.31
C GLY A 43 -3.46 15.90 -1.79
N VAL A 44 -4.61 16.07 -1.16
CA VAL A 44 -4.74 16.15 0.31
C VAL A 44 -4.36 14.83 0.98
N TYR A 45 -4.81 13.70 0.43
CA TYR A 45 -4.52 12.37 0.97
C TYR A 45 -3.01 12.09 1.01
N ALA A 46 -2.33 12.22 -0.13
CA ALA A 46 -0.89 11.99 -0.25
C ALA A 46 -0.08 12.87 0.73
N LYS A 47 -0.38 14.17 0.72
CA LYS A 47 0.30 15.14 1.60
C LYS A 47 0.03 14.88 3.08
N SER A 48 -1.21 14.60 3.47
CA SER A 48 -1.56 14.33 4.87
C SER A 48 -0.93 13.03 5.38
N LYS A 49 -0.87 11.99 4.55
CA LYS A 49 -0.20 10.72 4.88
C LYS A 49 1.31 10.92 4.99
N GLY A 50 1.93 11.59 4.01
CA GLY A 50 3.37 11.89 4.02
C GLY A 50 3.82 12.76 5.21
N LEU A 51 3.00 13.76 5.58
CA LEU A 51 3.24 14.57 6.79
C LEU A 51 3.03 13.80 8.09
N GLY A 52 2.24 12.72 8.06
CA GLY A 52 1.98 11.89 9.22
C GLY A 52 3.07 10.85 9.52
N GLU A 53 4.01 10.64 8.61
CA GLU A 53 5.08 9.65 8.80
C GLU A 53 6.04 10.08 9.91
N ILE A 54 6.38 9.11 10.77
CA ILE A 54 7.26 9.27 11.90
C ILE A 54 8.53 8.49 11.60
N VAL A 55 9.66 9.19 11.61
CA VAL A 55 10.98 8.61 11.32
C VAL A 55 11.91 8.95 12.48
N ASN A 56 12.08 7.99 13.38
CA ASN A 56 13.01 8.12 14.51
C ASN A 56 13.44 6.71 14.99
N ASN A 57 14.25 6.66 16.05
CA ASN A 57 14.82 5.43 16.60
C ASN A 57 13.94 4.74 17.66
N LYS A 58 12.69 5.15 17.85
CA LYS A 58 11.75 4.53 18.80
C LYS A 58 10.50 3.99 18.11
N HIS A 59 9.91 4.77 17.22
CA HIS A 59 8.68 4.41 16.51
C HIS A 59 8.96 3.78 15.15
N LEU A 60 7.95 3.15 14.55
CA LEU A 60 8.04 2.52 13.25
C LEU A 60 6.98 3.07 12.30
N THR A 61 7.38 3.42 11.08
CA THR A 61 6.47 3.69 9.97
C THR A 61 6.66 2.63 8.89
N LEU A 62 5.59 1.95 8.51
CA LEU A 62 5.58 0.99 7.41
C LEU A 62 4.78 1.58 6.24
N ARG A 63 5.46 1.86 5.13
CA ARG A 63 4.80 2.21 3.87
C ARG A 63 4.42 0.95 3.13
N THR A 64 3.19 0.87 2.68
CA THR A 64 2.73 -0.30 1.92
C THR A 64 1.58 0.06 1.00
N SER A 65 1.32 -0.79 0.03
CA SER A 65 0.05 -0.87 -0.69
C SER A 65 -0.55 -2.23 -0.39
N VAL A 66 -1.81 -2.26 0.04
CA VAL A 66 -2.43 -3.48 0.57
C VAL A 66 -3.61 -3.89 -0.28
N VAL A 67 -3.78 -5.18 -0.45
CA VAL A 67 -4.98 -5.78 -1.05
C VAL A 67 -5.52 -6.88 -0.15
N GLY A 68 -6.85 -6.96 -0.06
CA GLY A 68 -7.51 -8.02 0.71
C GLY A 68 -8.99 -7.76 0.92
N PRO A 69 -9.68 -8.69 1.56
CA PRO A 69 -11.08 -8.50 1.92
C PRO A 69 -11.25 -7.36 2.91
N GLU A 70 -12.27 -6.54 2.70
CA GLU A 70 -12.71 -5.54 3.65
C GLU A 70 -13.84 -6.08 4.53
N LEU A 71 -13.85 -5.66 5.80
CA LEU A 71 -14.92 -6.03 6.73
C LEU A 71 -16.18 -5.17 6.55
N LYS A 72 -16.03 -4.00 5.90
CA LYS A 72 -17.14 -3.10 5.62
C LYS A 72 -17.88 -3.53 4.37
N THR A 73 -19.21 -3.41 4.37
CA THR A 73 -20.06 -3.72 3.21
C THR A 73 -19.96 -2.66 2.10
N ASP A 74 -19.56 -1.45 2.45
CA ASP A 74 -19.33 -0.29 1.57
C ASP A 74 -17.85 -0.03 1.31
N GLY A 75 -17.05 -1.08 1.22
CA GLY A 75 -15.61 -1.02 1.00
C GLY A 75 -15.24 -0.36 -0.35
N GLU A 76 -14.13 0.35 -0.38
CA GLU A 76 -13.64 1.10 -1.54
C GLU A 76 -12.35 0.51 -2.14
N GLU A 77 -11.74 -0.49 -1.50
CA GLU A 77 -10.49 -1.09 -1.93
C GLU A 77 -10.63 -1.94 -3.20
N LEU A 78 -9.53 -2.11 -3.92
CA LEU A 78 -9.51 -2.74 -5.24
C LEU A 78 -10.09 -4.17 -5.23
N PHE A 79 -9.82 -4.96 -4.20
CA PHE A 79 -10.34 -6.33 -4.12
C PHE A 79 -11.86 -6.33 -3.89
N HIS A 80 -12.35 -5.47 -3.01
CA HIS A 80 -13.79 -5.30 -2.76
C HIS A 80 -14.50 -4.84 -4.05
N TRP A 81 -13.96 -3.79 -4.71
CA TRP A 81 -14.46 -3.34 -6.01
C TRP A 81 -14.52 -4.49 -7.01
N PHE A 82 -13.44 -5.27 -7.17
CA PHE A 82 -13.38 -6.40 -8.09
C PHE A 82 -14.47 -7.46 -7.80
N MET A 83 -14.68 -7.79 -6.52
CA MET A 83 -15.68 -8.77 -6.12
C MET A 83 -17.12 -8.35 -6.46
N ASN A 84 -17.38 -7.06 -6.55
CA ASN A 84 -18.69 -6.49 -6.91
C ASN A 84 -18.89 -6.27 -8.42
N GLN A 85 -17.88 -6.49 -9.26
CA GLN A 85 -17.98 -6.34 -10.70
C GLN A 85 -18.64 -7.55 -11.36
N GLN A 86 -19.23 -7.33 -12.54
CA GLN A 86 -19.79 -8.37 -13.41
C GLN A 86 -19.48 -8.04 -14.88
N GLY A 87 -19.47 -9.05 -15.75
CA GLY A 87 -19.27 -8.88 -17.18
C GLY A 87 -17.84 -8.42 -17.54
N ASP A 88 -17.73 -7.35 -18.30
CA ASP A 88 -16.47 -6.82 -18.80
C ASP A 88 -15.93 -5.72 -17.89
N ILE A 89 -14.67 -5.81 -17.48
CA ILE A 89 -13.95 -4.75 -16.77
C ILE A 89 -12.64 -4.40 -17.47
N SER A 90 -12.12 -3.21 -17.19
CA SER A 90 -10.83 -2.74 -17.69
C SER A 90 -9.74 -2.99 -16.67
N GLY A 91 -8.63 -3.58 -17.12
CA GLY A 91 -7.40 -3.73 -16.33
C GLY A 91 -6.28 -2.87 -16.93
N PHE A 92 -5.74 -1.92 -16.15
CA PHE A 92 -4.69 -1.01 -16.62
C PHE A 92 -3.34 -1.71 -16.69
N THR A 93 -2.75 -1.73 -17.91
CA THR A 93 -1.46 -2.41 -18.19
C THR A 93 -0.25 -1.57 -17.77
N LYS A 94 -0.42 -0.23 -17.68
CA LYS A 94 0.64 0.73 -17.32
C LYS A 94 0.47 1.34 -15.92
N ALA A 95 -0.49 0.89 -15.14
CA ALA A 95 -0.59 1.23 -13.73
C ALA A 95 0.11 0.13 -12.92
N ILE A 96 1.35 0.41 -12.53
CA ILE A 96 2.20 -0.56 -11.83
C ILE A 96 1.92 -0.53 -10.34
N TRP A 97 1.94 -1.70 -9.75
CA TRP A 97 1.68 -1.92 -8.33
C TRP A 97 2.72 -2.87 -7.75
N SER A 98 3.17 -2.57 -6.56
CA SER A 98 3.85 -3.48 -5.64
C SER A 98 3.17 -3.38 -4.30
N GLY A 99 3.12 -4.46 -3.56
CA GLY A 99 2.48 -4.44 -2.26
C GLY A 99 2.27 -5.84 -1.73
N VAL A 100 1.47 -5.95 -0.70
CA VAL A 100 1.24 -7.20 0.01
C VAL A 100 -0.24 -7.43 0.28
N THR A 101 -0.60 -8.64 0.67
CA THR A 101 -1.94 -8.91 1.19
C THR A 101 -2.08 -8.41 2.63
N THR A 102 -3.32 -8.22 3.09
CA THR A 102 -3.60 -7.87 4.50
C THR A 102 -2.98 -8.85 5.49
N ILE A 103 -2.92 -10.14 5.14
CA ILE A 103 -2.30 -11.19 5.96
C ILE A 103 -0.77 -11.01 6.01
N GLU A 104 -0.12 -10.73 4.88
CA GLU A 104 1.32 -10.49 4.85
C GLU A 104 1.70 -9.19 5.59
N LEU A 105 0.89 -8.14 5.48
CA LEU A 105 1.09 -6.94 6.31
C LEU A 105 1.00 -7.26 7.81
N ALA A 106 0.02 -8.06 8.23
CA ALA A 106 -0.11 -8.47 9.62
C ALA A 106 1.11 -9.26 10.12
N LYS A 107 1.66 -10.14 9.27
CA LYS A 107 2.91 -10.87 9.57
C LYS A 107 4.11 -9.91 9.68
N ALA A 108 4.23 -8.95 8.76
CA ALA A 108 5.29 -7.94 8.80
C ALA A 108 5.21 -7.09 10.07
N VAL A 109 4.01 -6.65 10.47
CA VAL A 109 3.80 -5.93 11.74
C VAL A 109 4.19 -6.79 12.93
N LYS A 110 3.74 -8.05 12.99
CA LYS A 110 4.11 -8.96 14.08
C LYS A 110 5.62 -9.16 14.15
N TRP A 111 6.26 -9.43 13.01
CA TRP A 111 7.72 -9.60 12.95
C TRP A 111 8.46 -8.34 13.40
N SER A 112 7.98 -7.15 13.01
CA SER A 112 8.57 -5.88 13.44
C SER A 112 8.46 -5.64 14.94
N ILE A 113 7.40 -6.14 15.59
CA ILE A 113 7.23 -6.11 17.06
C ILE A 113 8.23 -7.07 17.71
N ASP A 114 8.27 -8.31 17.24
CA ASP A 114 9.11 -9.37 17.81
C ASP A 114 10.61 -9.05 17.72
N ASN A 115 11.02 -8.24 16.74
CA ASN A 115 12.42 -7.86 16.47
C ASN A 115 12.74 -6.40 16.82
N ASP A 116 11.83 -5.69 17.46
CA ASP A 116 11.98 -4.29 17.88
C ASP A 116 12.43 -3.33 16.77
N ILE A 117 11.90 -3.50 15.55
CA ILE A 117 12.27 -2.69 14.38
C ILE A 117 11.74 -1.27 14.52
N THR A 118 12.59 -0.27 14.29
CA THR A 118 12.26 1.17 14.34
C THR A 118 12.64 1.88 13.05
N GLY A 119 12.11 3.07 12.81
CA GLY A 119 12.41 3.84 11.61
C GLY A 119 11.31 3.81 10.56
N LEU A 120 11.67 3.81 9.29
CA LEU A 120 10.74 3.78 8.15
C LEU A 120 11.19 2.72 7.15
N TYR A 121 10.26 1.87 6.74
CA TYR A 121 10.50 0.79 5.77
C TYR A 121 9.35 0.65 4.79
N HIS A 122 9.67 0.18 3.59
CA HIS A 122 8.70 -0.31 2.63
C HIS A 122 8.31 -1.76 2.96
N VAL A 123 7.02 -2.05 2.97
CA VAL A 123 6.52 -3.43 3.06
C VAL A 123 5.97 -3.82 1.70
N THR A 124 6.74 -4.58 0.98
CA THR A 124 6.49 -4.99 -0.41
C THR A 124 6.86 -6.46 -0.61
N ASN A 125 6.39 -7.05 -1.69
CA ASN A 125 6.82 -8.38 -2.13
C ASN A 125 7.99 -8.32 -3.13
N ASN A 126 8.58 -7.15 -3.34
CA ASN A 126 9.65 -6.89 -4.31
C ASN A 126 9.34 -7.32 -5.76
N THR A 127 8.05 -7.44 -6.08
CA THR A 127 7.58 -7.80 -7.43
C THR A 127 6.65 -6.71 -7.95
N LEU A 128 6.91 -6.27 -9.16
CA LEU A 128 6.15 -5.23 -9.84
C LEU A 128 5.17 -5.90 -10.80
N ILE A 129 3.88 -5.62 -10.65
CA ILE A 129 2.85 -6.10 -11.58
C ILE A 129 1.92 -4.97 -11.98
N SER A 130 1.32 -5.08 -13.16
CA SER A 130 0.28 -4.15 -13.57
C SER A 130 -1.03 -4.40 -12.81
N LYS A 131 -1.88 -3.39 -12.72
CA LYS A 131 -3.24 -3.58 -12.19
C LYS A 131 -4.03 -4.62 -13.00
N HIS A 132 -3.76 -4.75 -14.30
CA HIS A 132 -4.34 -5.81 -15.14
C HIS A 132 -3.95 -7.21 -14.63
N GLU A 133 -2.66 -7.44 -14.39
CA GLU A 133 -2.16 -8.72 -13.86
C GLU A 133 -2.68 -9.00 -12.45
N LEU A 134 -2.75 -7.98 -11.59
CA LEU A 134 -3.31 -8.12 -10.25
C LEU A 134 -4.78 -8.55 -10.29
N LEU A 135 -5.59 -7.96 -11.18
CA LEU A 135 -6.99 -8.38 -11.37
C LEU A 135 -7.10 -9.81 -11.90
N LYS A 136 -6.19 -10.24 -12.78
CA LYS A 136 -6.11 -11.64 -13.23
C LYS A 136 -5.75 -12.60 -12.09
N LEU A 137 -4.88 -12.19 -11.16
CA LEU A 137 -4.61 -12.98 -9.96
C LEU A 137 -5.87 -13.11 -9.10
N PHE A 138 -6.62 -12.03 -8.90
CA PHE A 138 -7.90 -12.10 -8.19
C PHE A 138 -8.86 -13.07 -8.87
N GLN A 139 -9.03 -12.95 -10.20
CA GLN A 139 -9.88 -13.86 -10.98
C GLN A 139 -9.48 -15.33 -10.79
N LYS A 140 -8.18 -15.63 -10.90
CA LYS A 140 -7.66 -16.99 -10.74
C LYS A 140 -7.99 -17.60 -9.38
N HIS A 141 -7.82 -16.80 -8.30
CA HIS A 141 -7.98 -17.30 -6.94
C HIS A 141 -9.44 -17.33 -6.48
N THR A 142 -10.27 -16.40 -6.94
CA THR A 142 -11.70 -16.33 -6.60
C THR A 142 -12.57 -17.18 -7.54
N LYS A 143 -12.02 -17.61 -8.68
CA LYS A 143 -12.75 -18.31 -9.77
C LYS A 143 -13.94 -17.51 -10.29
N LYS A 144 -13.89 -16.17 -10.16
CA LYS A 144 -14.97 -15.28 -10.60
C LYS A 144 -15.07 -15.27 -12.12
N ASP A 145 -16.28 -15.48 -12.63
CA ASP A 145 -16.59 -15.37 -14.07
C ASP A 145 -16.70 -13.90 -14.47
N ILE A 146 -15.62 -13.35 -15.00
CA ILE A 146 -15.50 -11.94 -15.38
C ILE A 146 -14.46 -11.81 -16.50
N ASN A 147 -14.69 -10.94 -17.47
CA ASN A 147 -13.73 -10.69 -18.55
C ASN A 147 -12.90 -9.43 -18.26
N ILE A 148 -11.59 -9.57 -18.18
CA ILE A 148 -10.66 -8.49 -17.85
C ILE A 148 -9.96 -8.05 -19.14
N LYS A 149 -10.36 -6.89 -19.68
CA LYS A 149 -9.79 -6.33 -20.91
C LYS A 149 -8.54 -5.48 -20.58
N PRO A 150 -7.39 -5.74 -21.23
CA PRO A 150 -6.21 -4.90 -21.05
C PRO A 150 -6.46 -3.51 -21.66
N VAL A 151 -6.10 -2.45 -20.92
CA VAL A 151 -6.20 -1.06 -21.40
C VAL A 151 -4.97 -0.25 -20.98
N ASP A 152 -4.53 0.64 -21.85
CA ASP A 152 -3.35 1.50 -21.62
C ASP A 152 -3.68 2.84 -20.92
N GLY A 153 -4.91 3.02 -20.46
CA GLY A 153 -5.46 4.34 -20.11
C GLY A 153 -4.81 5.09 -18.96
N LYS A 154 -4.14 4.41 -18.02
CA LYS A 154 -3.50 5.05 -16.86
C LYS A 154 -2.04 4.64 -16.80
N ASN A 155 -1.15 5.63 -16.93
CA ASN A 155 0.29 5.45 -16.77
C ASN A 155 0.73 6.04 -15.43
N VAL A 156 0.95 5.18 -14.44
CA VAL A 156 1.40 5.56 -13.10
C VAL A 156 2.18 4.41 -12.47
N ASP A 157 3.34 4.70 -11.94
CA ASP A 157 4.17 3.73 -11.25
C ASP A 157 4.49 4.23 -9.83
N LYS A 158 3.73 3.75 -8.85
CA LYS A 158 3.95 4.01 -7.42
C LYS A 158 4.59 2.82 -6.72
N SER A 159 5.14 1.90 -7.49
CA SER A 159 5.82 0.75 -6.94
C SER A 159 7.05 1.17 -6.15
N PHE A 160 7.37 0.38 -5.15
CA PHE A 160 8.57 0.52 -4.37
C PHE A 160 9.21 -0.84 -4.11
N ILE A 161 10.49 -0.80 -3.85
CA ILE A 161 11.31 -1.94 -3.44
C ILE A 161 11.85 -1.68 -2.03
N ASP A 162 12.26 -2.74 -1.38
CA ASP A 162 12.96 -2.76 -0.10
C ASP A 162 14.47 -2.92 -0.37
#